data_beff09077e550bd3b64ba9a641c3a1a1
#
_entry.id   beff09077e550bd3b64ba9a641c3a1a1
#
_cell.length_a   1.000
_cell.length_b   1.000
_cell.length_c   1.000
_cell.angle_alpha   90.00
_cell.angle_beta   90.00
_cell.angle_gamma   90.00
#
_symmetry.space_group_name_H-M   'P 1'
#
loop_
_entity.id
_entity.type
_entity.pdbx_description
1 polymer ?
#
loop_
_entity_poly.entity_id
_entity_poly.type
_entity_poly.pdbx_seq_one_letter_code
_entity_poly.pdbx_strand_id
1 'polypeptide(L)'
;MKIIKGINDKNKNDIVKWTNEKGKDFLEQWAGKNADFPLTVSQIDNMNNIYSIFCENEFIGIIQKIRKELDNIHIGRFLINPELTGKGLGKRALLEFINLIFQEKDVNSITLNVFDYNVGAKKLYEKVGFRVVNVAKNPMKKYMMIMKKGEK
;
A
#
# COMPACT_ATOMS: atom_id res chain seq x y z
N MET A 1 -2.42 -8.91 -14.14
CA MET A 1 -2.36 -8.42 -12.74
C MET A 1 -3.45 -9.10 -11.94
N LYS A 2 -3.10 -9.66 -10.82
CA LYS A 2 -4.05 -10.41 -9.99
C LYS A 2 -3.84 -10.04 -8.52
N ILE A 3 -4.92 -9.77 -7.78
CA ILE A 3 -4.87 -9.40 -6.39
C ILE A 3 -5.69 -10.39 -5.58
N ILE A 4 -5.05 -11.05 -4.63
CA ILE A 4 -5.63 -12.14 -3.85
C ILE A 4 -5.50 -11.84 -2.36
N LYS A 5 -6.60 -11.99 -1.61
CA LYS A 5 -6.58 -11.80 -0.17
C LYS A 5 -5.67 -12.83 0.50
N GLY A 6 -4.84 -12.37 1.42
CA GLY A 6 -3.91 -13.21 2.16
C GLY A 6 -2.52 -13.21 1.56
N ILE A 7 -1.62 -13.85 2.27
CA ILE A 7 -0.22 -13.99 1.85
C ILE A 7 0.29 -15.34 2.36
N ASN A 8 0.93 -16.13 1.49
CA ASN A 8 1.48 -17.43 1.89
C ASN A 8 2.84 -17.27 2.56
N ASP A 9 3.33 -18.35 3.20
CA ASP A 9 4.56 -18.31 3.97
C ASP A 9 5.79 -17.96 3.12
N LYS A 10 5.87 -18.49 1.91
CA LYS A 10 6.97 -18.17 0.99
C LYS A 10 7.01 -16.67 0.70
N ASN A 11 5.86 -16.10 0.42
CA ASN A 11 5.77 -14.68 0.06
C ASN A 11 5.99 -13.76 1.27
N LYS A 12 5.63 -14.19 2.49
CA LYS A 12 6.02 -13.47 3.72
C LYS A 12 7.52 -13.38 3.83
N ASN A 13 8.23 -14.46 3.56
CA ASN A 13 9.70 -14.46 3.58
C ASN A 13 10.29 -13.57 2.51
N ASP A 14 9.66 -13.48 1.33
CA ASP A 14 10.07 -12.54 0.28
C ASP A 14 9.98 -11.09 0.78
N ILE A 15 8.88 -10.72 1.41
CA ILE A 15 8.69 -9.37 1.97
C ILE A 15 9.75 -9.05 3.02
N VAL A 16 10.04 -10.00 3.91
CA VAL A 16 11.07 -9.85 4.94
C VAL A 16 12.44 -9.60 4.29
N LYS A 17 12.78 -10.41 3.30
CA LYS A 17 14.05 -10.29 2.59
C LYS A 17 14.18 -8.95 1.88
N TRP A 18 13.19 -8.57 1.06
CA TRP A 18 13.23 -7.30 0.32
C TRP A 18 13.39 -6.11 1.25
N THR A 19 12.64 -6.12 2.35
CA THR A 19 12.61 -5.01 3.29
C THR A 19 13.92 -4.88 4.05
N ASN A 20 14.40 -6.00 4.59
CA ASN A 20 15.62 -5.97 5.42
C ASN A 20 16.87 -5.67 4.61
N GLU A 21 16.91 -6.05 3.35
CA GLU A 21 18.00 -5.69 2.44
C GLU A 21 18.03 -4.19 2.15
N LYS A 22 16.88 -3.52 2.13
CA LYS A 22 16.78 -2.09 1.89
C LYS A 22 17.01 -1.23 3.14
N GLY A 23 16.68 -1.77 4.31
CA GLY A 23 16.96 -1.11 5.57
C GLY A 23 15.75 -0.51 6.27
N LYS A 24 16.01 0.10 7.42
CA LYS A 24 14.99 0.62 8.33
C LYS A 24 14.11 1.70 7.69
N ASP A 25 14.71 2.63 6.95
CA ASP A 25 13.95 3.73 6.34
C ASP A 25 12.93 3.22 5.32
N PHE A 26 13.32 2.20 4.57
CA PHE A 26 12.43 1.55 3.62
C PHE A 26 11.24 0.89 4.34
N LEU A 27 11.50 0.20 5.44
CA LEU A 27 10.44 -0.40 6.26
C LEU A 27 9.45 0.67 6.74
N GLU A 28 9.96 1.78 7.25
CA GLU A 28 9.10 2.87 7.74
C GLU A 28 8.24 3.48 6.63
N GLN A 29 8.76 3.55 5.41
CA GLN A 29 8.01 4.11 4.28
C GLN A 29 6.75 3.31 3.97
N TRP A 30 6.84 1.97 3.99
CA TRP A 30 5.67 1.16 3.63
C TRP A 30 4.90 0.63 4.85
N ALA A 31 5.54 0.40 5.97
CA ALA A 31 4.91 -0.21 7.15
C ALA A 31 4.60 0.78 8.27
N GLY A 32 5.13 2.00 8.19
CA GLY A 32 4.91 3.03 9.20
C GLY A 32 6.01 3.08 10.24
N LYS A 33 6.02 4.16 11.01
CA LYS A 33 7.08 4.44 11.98
C LYS A 33 7.12 3.53 13.19
N ASN A 34 6.01 2.86 13.48
CA ASN A 34 5.91 1.97 14.64
C ASN A 34 6.37 0.54 14.33
N ALA A 35 6.79 0.28 13.11
CA ALA A 35 7.32 -1.04 12.74
C ALA A 35 8.74 -1.21 13.26
N ASP A 36 9.02 -2.35 13.87
CA ASP A 36 10.34 -2.67 14.38
C ASP A 36 11.23 -3.25 13.30
N PHE A 37 12.47 -2.76 13.21
CA PHE A 37 13.46 -3.27 12.29
C PHE A 37 14.46 -4.16 13.06
N PRO A 38 14.89 -5.32 12.53
CA PRO A 38 14.50 -5.89 11.24
C PRO A 38 13.08 -6.43 11.23
N LEU A 39 12.48 -6.45 10.05
CA LEU A 39 11.14 -7.01 9.86
C LEU A 39 11.17 -8.52 10.07
N THR A 40 10.13 -9.06 10.68
CA THR A 40 9.96 -10.50 10.91
C THR A 40 8.64 -10.99 10.32
N VAL A 41 8.56 -12.27 10.07
CA VAL A 41 7.30 -12.91 9.62
C VAL A 41 6.17 -12.68 10.63
N SER A 42 6.50 -12.70 11.92
CA SER A 42 5.51 -12.47 13.00
C SER A 42 4.83 -11.10 12.86
N GLN A 43 5.59 -10.07 12.49
CA GLN A 43 5.01 -8.74 12.26
C GLN A 43 4.02 -8.75 11.09
N ILE A 44 4.33 -9.50 10.03
CA ILE A 44 3.42 -9.64 8.88
C ILE A 44 2.16 -10.41 9.28
N ASP A 45 2.32 -11.47 10.09
CA ASP A 45 1.18 -12.26 10.58
C ASP A 45 0.19 -11.41 11.40
N ASN A 46 0.68 -10.37 12.04
CA ASN A 46 -0.17 -9.45 12.82
C ASN A 46 -0.86 -8.37 11.98
N MET A 47 -0.59 -8.32 10.68
CA MET A 47 -1.24 -7.38 9.77
C MET A 47 -2.52 -7.99 9.23
N ASN A 48 -3.65 -7.32 9.45
CA ASN A 48 -4.96 -7.78 8.97
C ASN A 48 -5.23 -7.33 7.54
N ASN A 49 -5.99 -8.13 6.80
CA ASN A 49 -6.49 -7.76 5.48
C ASN A 49 -5.39 -7.38 4.48
N ILE A 50 -4.32 -8.16 4.48
CA ILE A 50 -3.25 -8.06 3.49
C ILE A 50 -3.70 -8.76 2.21
N TYR A 51 -3.42 -8.13 1.08
CA TYR A 51 -3.66 -8.68 -0.25
C TYR A 51 -2.33 -8.87 -0.96
N SER A 52 -2.15 -10.03 -1.57
CA SER A 52 -0.97 -10.34 -2.39
C SER A 52 -1.20 -9.87 -3.82
N ILE A 53 -0.17 -9.32 -4.43
CA ILE A 53 -0.19 -8.81 -5.79
C ILE A 53 0.65 -9.71 -6.67
N PHE A 54 0.07 -10.21 -7.75
CA PHE A 54 0.75 -11.07 -8.73
C PHE A 54 0.70 -10.44 -10.12
N CYS A 55 1.80 -10.54 -10.83
CA CYS A 55 1.87 -10.16 -12.24
C CYS A 55 2.43 -11.36 -12.99
N GLU A 56 1.66 -11.89 -13.97
CA GLU A 56 2.06 -13.07 -14.74
C GLU A 56 2.49 -14.25 -13.86
N ASN A 57 1.68 -14.51 -12.81
CA ASN A 57 1.91 -15.58 -11.82
C ASN A 57 3.11 -15.37 -10.90
N GLU A 58 3.78 -14.22 -10.98
CA GLU A 58 4.87 -13.88 -10.09
C GLU A 58 4.36 -12.98 -8.96
N PHE A 59 4.71 -13.32 -7.70
CA PHE A 59 4.41 -12.47 -6.56
C PHE A 59 5.28 -11.22 -6.60
N ILE A 60 4.66 -10.06 -6.64
CA ILE A 60 5.39 -8.79 -6.79
C ILE A 60 5.19 -7.81 -5.64
N GLY A 61 4.29 -8.08 -4.72
CA GLY A 61 4.08 -7.13 -3.63
C GLY A 61 2.81 -7.38 -2.83
N ILE A 62 2.52 -6.43 -1.94
CA ILE A 62 1.34 -6.46 -1.07
C ILE A 62 0.70 -5.10 -0.97
N ILE A 63 -0.57 -5.10 -0.56
CA ILE A 63 -1.31 -3.90 -0.21
C ILE A 63 -2.34 -4.28 0.84
N GLN A 64 -2.69 -3.35 1.73
CA GLN A 64 -3.58 -3.62 2.85
C GLN A 64 -4.84 -2.76 2.81
N LYS A 65 -5.99 -3.36 3.12
CA LYS A 65 -7.17 -2.64 3.56
C LYS A 65 -7.06 -2.46 5.07
N ILE A 66 -6.67 -1.27 5.52
CA ILE A 66 -6.39 -1.04 6.93
C ILE A 66 -7.67 -1.04 7.75
N ARG A 67 -8.69 -0.32 7.28
CA ARG A 67 -9.99 -0.25 7.97
C ARG A 67 -11.08 0.25 7.04
N LYS A 68 -12.30 -0.05 7.40
CA LYS A 68 -13.50 0.50 6.76
C LYS A 68 -14.24 1.34 7.80
N GLU A 69 -14.55 2.58 7.47
CA GLU A 69 -15.36 3.47 8.30
C GLU A 69 -16.49 4.03 7.43
N LEU A 70 -17.74 3.69 7.77
CA LEU A 70 -18.90 4.05 6.96
C LEU A 70 -18.73 3.53 5.52
N ASP A 71 -18.66 4.42 4.56
CA ASP A 71 -18.52 4.09 3.14
C ASP A 71 -17.11 4.32 2.60
N ASN A 72 -16.12 4.50 3.51
CA ASN A 72 -14.72 4.75 3.16
C ASN A 72 -13.83 3.57 3.54
N ILE A 73 -12.95 3.17 2.65
CA ILE A 73 -11.87 2.21 2.95
C ILE A 73 -10.55 2.94 2.99
N HIS A 74 -9.83 2.79 4.11
CA HIS A 74 -8.47 3.31 4.25
C HIS A 74 -7.49 2.21 3.88
N ILE A 75 -6.60 2.51 2.94
CA ILE A 75 -5.60 1.56 2.44
C ILE A 75 -4.20 1.99 2.85
N GLY A 76 -3.28 1.06 2.83
CA GLY A 76 -1.88 1.35 3.14
C GLY A 76 -1.02 0.12 3.01
N ARG A 77 0.18 0.19 3.57
CA ARG A 77 1.21 -0.84 3.49
C ARG A 77 1.35 -1.40 2.09
N PHE A 78 1.47 -0.48 1.14
CA PHE A 78 1.65 -0.79 -0.27
C PHE A 78 3.13 -0.93 -0.57
N LEU A 79 3.53 -2.12 -0.99
CA LEU A 79 4.92 -2.47 -1.28
C LEU A 79 4.99 -3.26 -2.57
N ILE A 80 5.83 -2.81 -3.49
CA ILE A 80 6.21 -3.58 -4.69
C ILE A 80 7.67 -4.00 -4.53
N ASN A 81 8.01 -5.19 -4.99
CA ASN A 81 9.39 -5.69 -4.98
C ASN A 81 10.32 -4.58 -5.50
N PRO A 82 11.30 -4.14 -4.68
CA PRO A 82 12.19 -3.04 -5.07
C PRO A 82 12.95 -3.27 -6.38
N GLU A 83 13.19 -4.51 -6.76
CA GLU A 83 13.88 -4.84 -8.02
C GLU A 83 13.00 -4.62 -9.24
N LEU A 84 11.69 -4.44 -9.04
CA LEU A 84 10.72 -4.27 -10.14
C LEU A 84 10.24 -2.84 -10.28
N THR A 85 10.87 -1.88 -9.61
CA THR A 85 10.51 -0.46 -9.70
C THR A 85 10.81 0.10 -11.09
N GLY A 86 10.10 1.16 -11.47
CA GLY A 86 10.31 1.83 -12.74
C GLY A 86 9.65 1.16 -13.94
N LYS A 87 8.86 0.12 -13.73
CA LYS A 87 8.20 -0.64 -14.80
C LYS A 87 6.68 -0.39 -14.88
N GLY A 88 6.18 0.53 -14.08
CA GLY A 88 4.75 0.83 -14.04
C GLY A 88 3.90 -0.19 -13.30
N LEU A 89 4.50 -1.16 -12.64
CA LEU A 89 3.77 -2.22 -11.92
C LEU A 89 3.02 -1.69 -10.71
N GLY A 90 3.59 -0.73 -10.00
CA GLY A 90 2.94 -0.11 -8.86
C GLY A 90 1.65 0.59 -9.26
N LYS A 91 1.67 1.33 -10.36
CA LYS A 91 0.47 2.01 -10.89
C LYS A 91 -0.60 0.99 -11.28
N ARG A 92 -0.21 -0.05 -12.01
CA ARG A 92 -1.14 -1.10 -12.45
C ARG A 92 -1.78 -1.82 -11.26
N ALA A 93 -0.97 -2.17 -10.27
CA ALA A 93 -1.45 -2.85 -9.07
C ALA A 93 -2.42 -1.98 -8.29
N LEU A 94 -2.09 -0.70 -8.13
CA LEU A 94 -2.93 0.23 -7.39
C LEU A 94 -4.27 0.45 -8.09
N LEU A 95 -4.27 0.62 -9.42
CA LEU A 95 -5.50 0.77 -10.19
C LEU A 95 -6.38 -0.48 -10.09
N GLU A 96 -5.78 -1.66 -10.14
CA GLU A 96 -6.50 -2.92 -9.99
C GLU A 96 -7.14 -3.05 -8.62
N PHE A 97 -6.40 -2.68 -7.57
CA PHE A 97 -6.91 -2.72 -6.20
C PHE A 97 -8.04 -1.72 -5.97
N ILE A 98 -7.89 -0.50 -6.49
CA ILE A 98 -8.94 0.55 -6.42
C ILE A 98 -10.21 0.03 -7.10
N ASN A 99 -10.07 -0.55 -8.28
CA ASN A 99 -11.20 -1.09 -9.02
C ASN A 99 -11.90 -2.19 -8.23
N LEU A 100 -11.12 -3.08 -7.63
CA LEU A 100 -11.66 -4.15 -6.79
C LEU A 100 -12.44 -3.60 -5.60
N ILE A 101 -11.91 -2.58 -4.93
CA ILE A 101 -12.60 -1.94 -3.79
C ILE A 101 -13.91 -1.28 -4.23
N PHE A 102 -13.90 -0.55 -5.34
CA PHE A 102 -15.10 0.18 -5.79
C PHE A 102 -16.18 -0.74 -6.39
N GLN A 103 -15.90 -2.02 -6.56
CA GLN A 103 -16.94 -2.99 -6.90
C GLN A 103 -17.87 -3.26 -5.71
N GLU A 104 -17.43 -2.96 -4.49
CA GLU A 104 -18.29 -3.05 -3.31
C GLU A 104 -19.28 -1.88 -3.35
N LYS A 105 -20.59 -2.20 -3.33
CA LYS A 105 -21.66 -1.20 -3.55
C LYS A 105 -21.72 -0.12 -2.48
N ASP A 106 -21.35 -0.45 -1.25
CA ASP A 106 -21.42 0.46 -0.12
C ASP A 106 -20.12 1.25 0.11
N VAL A 107 -19.17 1.17 -0.82
CA VAL A 107 -17.91 1.93 -0.75
C VAL A 107 -17.96 3.07 -1.75
N ASN A 108 -17.77 4.29 -1.27
CA ASN A 108 -17.81 5.51 -2.08
C ASN A 108 -16.50 6.27 -2.10
N SER A 109 -15.56 5.94 -1.21
CA SER A 109 -14.26 6.62 -1.20
C SER A 109 -13.15 5.69 -0.68
N ILE A 110 -11.94 6.05 -1.05
CA ILE A 110 -10.71 5.40 -0.58
C ILE A 110 -9.78 6.48 -0.08
N THR A 111 -9.19 6.29 1.10
CA THR A 111 -8.17 7.18 1.65
C THR A 111 -6.86 6.44 1.86
N LEU A 112 -5.78 7.20 1.88
CA LEU A 112 -4.45 6.71 2.24
C LEU A 112 -3.64 7.84 2.86
N ASN A 113 -2.56 7.47 3.53
CA ASN A 113 -1.58 8.41 4.05
C ASN A 113 -0.25 8.21 3.34
N VAL A 114 0.46 9.31 3.09
CA VAL A 114 1.81 9.27 2.51
C VAL A 114 2.69 10.31 3.20
N PHE A 115 3.91 9.92 3.57
CA PHE A 115 4.86 10.86 4.15
C PHE A 115 5.36 11.86 3.11
N ASP A 116 5.59 13.10 3.54
CA ASP A 116 6.07 14.18 2.68
C ASP A 116 7.36 13.81 1.94
N TYR A 117 8.28 13.11 2.62
CA TYR A 117 9.54 12.70 2.01
C TYR A 117 9.39 11.60 0.95
N ASN A 118 8.26 10.91 0.93
CA ASN A 118 8.01 9.85 -0.07
C ASN A 118 7.40 10.45 -1.33
N VAL A 119 8.20 11.26 -2.02
CA VAL A 119 7.77 12.04 -3.19
C VAL A 119 7.29 11.14 -4.33
N GLY A 120 7.97 10.03 -4.55
CA GLY A 120 7.61 9.08 -5.61
C GLY A 120 6.23 8.47 -5.41
N ALA A 121 5.94 8.05 -4.18
CA ALA A 121 4.64 7.48 -3.84
C ALA A 121 3.53 8.52 -3.98
N LYS A 122 3.75 9.74 -3.49
CA LYS A 122 2.76 10.81 -3.59
C LYS A 122 2.42 11.10 -5.05
N LYS A 123 3.43 11.19 -5.92
CA LYS A 123 3.22 11.39 -7.35
C LYS A 123 2.42 10.26 -7.99
N LEU A 124 2.71 9.02 -7.59
CA LEU A 124 1.97 7.86 -8.07
C LEU A 124 0.49 7.96 -7.70
N TYR A 125 0.21 8.30 -6.44
CA TYR A 125 -1.17 8.44 -5.98
C TYR A 125 -1.91 9.56 -6.71
N GLU A 126 -1.24 10.69 -6.94
CA GLU A 126 -1.82 11.78 -7.72
C GLU A 126 -2.13 11.36 -9.16
N LYS A 127 -1.24 10.60 -9.78
CA LYS A 127 -1.44 10.10 -11.15
C LYS A 127 -2.64 9.18 -11.28
N VAL A 128 -2.93 8.37 -10.25
CA VAL A 128 -4.09 7.48 -10.31
C VAL A 128 -5.39 8.15 -9.90
N GLY A 129 -5.33 9.39 -9.38
CA GLY A 129 -6.53 10.19 -9.10
C GLY A 129 -6.77 10.56 -7.65
N PHE A 130 -5.84 10.27 -6.75
CA PHE A 130 -5.94 10.74 -5.36
C PHE A 130 -5.58 12.22 -5.27
N ARG A 131 -6.24 12.92 -4.34
CA ARG A 131 -5.93 14.32 -4.04
C ARG A 131 -5.75 14.50 -2.54
N VAL A 132 -4.93 15.47 -2.16
CA VAL A 132 -4.68 15.78 -0.74
C VAL A 132 -5.91 16.44 -0.13
N VAL A 133 -6.35 15.96 1.03
CA VAL A 133 -7.46 16.53 1.78
C VAL A 133 -7.05 16.97 3.19
N ASN A 134 -5.91 16.49 3.68
CA ASN A 134 -5.42 16.89 5.00
C ASN A 134 -3.92 16.75 5.06
N VAL A 135 -3.29 17.57 5.90
CA VAL A 135 -1.85 17.55 6.14
C VAL A 135 -1.61 17.49 7.64
N ALA A 136 -0.93 16.45 8.10
CA ALA A 136 -0.47 16.35 9.48
C ALA A 136 1.01 16.70 9.53
N LYS A 137 1.45 17.49 10.51
CA LYS A 137 2.84 17.97 10.61
C LYS A 137 3.65 17.26 11.67
N ASN A 138 3.00 16.64 12.66
CA ASN A 138 3.65 16.01 13.80
C ASN A 138 3.27 14.53 13.88
N PRO A 139 4.20 13.62 14.25
CA PRO A 139 5.64 13.84 14.46
C PRO A 139 6.40 14.09 13.17
N MET A 140 5.83 13.72 12.01
CA MET A 140 6.39 13.97 10.69
C MET A 140 5.30 14.41 9.75
N LYS A 141 5.66 15.25 8.78
CA LYS A 141 4.72 15.73 7.80
C LYS A 141 4.23 14.57 6.93
N LYS A 142 2.92 14.41 6.88
CA LYS A 142 2.27 13.43 6.01
C LYS A 142 0.98 13.99 5.46
N TYR A 143 0.61 13.48 4.29
CA TYR A 143 -0.62 13.86 3.62
C TYR A 143 -1.64 12.74 3.73
N MET A 144 -2.90 13.10 4.01
CA MET A 144 -4.02 12.20 3.78
C MET A 144 -4.59 12.53 2.41
N MET A 145 -4.73 11.51 1.58
CA MET A 145 -5.25 11.65 0.22
C MET A 145 -6.54 10.84 0.07
N ILE A 146 -7.41 11.29 -0.81
CA ILE A 146 -8.70 10.66 -1.06
C ILE A 146 -8.96 10.50 -2.56
N MET A 147 -9.66 9.41 -2.88
CA MET A 147 -10.29 9.23 -4.19
C MET A 147 -11.75 8.88 -3.96
N LYS A 148 -12.65 9.60 -4.60
CA LYS A 148 -14.09 9.32 -4.53
C LYS A 148 -14.49 8.50 -5.75
N LYS A 149 -15.45 7.60 -5.55
CA LYS A 149 -15.98 6.76 -6.62
C LYS A 149 -16.52 7.62 -7.76
N GLY A 150 -16.09 7.32 -8.99
CA GLY A 150 -16.48 8.10 -10.17
C GLY A 150 -15.65 9.34 -10.43
N GLU A 151 -14.73 9.72 -9.54
CA GLU A 151 -13.74 10.80 -9.79
C GLU A 151 -12.54 10.28 -10.58
N LYS A 152 -11.98 11.16 -11.35
CA LYS A 152 -10.73 10.88 -12.08
C LYS A 152 -9.66 11.88 -11.74
#